data_19caa3a10e644d20750e7c7e8b35e08f
#
_entry.id   19caa3a10e644d20750e7c7e8b35e08f
#
_cell.length_a   1.000
_cell.length_b   1.000
_cell.length_c   1.000
_cell.angle_alpha   90.00
_cell.angle_beta   90.00
_cell.angle_gamma   90.00
#
_symmetry.space_group_name_H-M   'P 1'
#
loop_
_entity.id
_entity.type
_entity.pdbx_description
1 polymer ?
#
loop_
_entity_poly.entity_id
_entity_poly.type
_entity_poly.pdbx_seq_one_letter_code
_entity_poly.pdbx_strand_id
1 'polypeptide(L)'
;MLELLMSGGWLMIPIIACSIISLAVIAERFWSLNEKKITPEQLVPSIWKLHKAGQLDKAKINSLSGSSPLGRVLAAGVVNYSHGREIMKESIEEAGRQVAHELEKFLNVLGTIASITPLLGLLGTVIGMIKVFAAIMANGVGDPTVLAGGISQALITTAAGLTVAIPTMMFYRYFRGRIDGLVIKMESEALKMVEMMHGERE
;
A
#
# COMPACT_ATOMS: atom_id res chain seq x y z
N MET A 1 24.65 13.23 -13.39
CA MET A 1 23.48 12.41 -13.05
C MET A 1 22.98 11.58 -14.24
N LEU A 2 22.68 12.20 -15.40
CA LEU A 2 22.26 11.45 -16.62
C LEU A 2 23.35 10.49 -17.10
N GLU A 3 24.61 10.89 -17.07
CA GLU A 3 25.74 10.03 -17.46
C GLU A 3 25.88 8.79 -16.57
N LEU A 4 25.64 8.94 -15.26
CA LEU A 4 25.59 7.79 -14.33
C LEU A 4 24.44 6.85 -14.61
N LEU A 5 23.29 7.37 -15.04
CA LEU A 5 22.16 6.54 -15.43
C LEU A 5 22.42 5.77 -16.74
N MET A 6 23.08 6.43 -17.70
CA MET A 6 23.47 5.79 -18.96
C MET A 6 24.59 4.75 -18.79
N SER A 7 25.47 4.92 -17.82
CA SER A 7 26.58 4.00 -17.54
C SER A 7 26.14 2.70 -16.87
N GLY A 8 24.96 2.63 -16.24
CA GLY A 8 24.39 1.42 -15.63
C GLY A 8 23.81 0.39 -16.60
N GLY A 9 23.77 0.70 -17.91
CA GLY A 9 23.30 -0.21 -18.96
C GLY A 9 21.75 -0.36 -19.02
N TRP A 10 21.27 -1.30 -19.82
CA TRP A 10 19.84 -1.48 -20.10
C TRP A 10 18.96 -1.81 -18.87
N LEU A 11 19.56 -2.45 -17.84
CA LEU A 11 18.85 -2.76 -16.60
C LEU A 11 18.46 -1.52 -15.79
N MET A 12 19.03 -0.36 -16.09
CA MET A 12 18.58 0.91 -15.49
C MET A 12 17.15 1.26 -15.90
N ILE A 13 16.69 0.84 -17.09
CA ILE A 13 15.33 1.15 -17.57
C ILE A 13 14.26 0.57 -16.63
N PRO A 14 14.24 -0.75 -16.34
CA PRO A 14 13.25 -1.28 -15.39
C PRO A 14 13.42 -0.74 -13.96
N ILE A 15 14.65 -0.42 -13.50
CA ILE A 15 14.88 0.16 -12.19
C ILE A 15 14.26 1.58 -12.11
N ILE A 16 14.45 2.40 -13.14
CA ILE A 16 13.85 3.74 -13.23
C ILE A 16 12.32 3.65 -13.31
N ALA A 17 11.77 2.73 -14.10
CA ALA A 17 10.33 2.49 -14.16
C ALA A 17 9.77 2.11 -12.78
N CYS A 18 10.43 1.21 -12.05
CA CYS A 18 10.07 0.85 -10.68
C CYS A 18 10.11 2.07 -9.74
N SER A 19 11.12 2.95 -9.89
CA SER A 19 11.23 4.19 -9.10
C SER A 19 10.04 5.12 -9.34
N ILE A 20 9.68 5.36 -10.59
CA ILE A 20 8.55 6.23 -10.95
C ILE A 20 7.24 5.66 -10.41
N ILE A 21 7.01 4.36 -10.60
CA ILE A 21 5.79 3.69 -10.13
C ILE A 21 5.72 3.73 -8.59
N SER A 22 6.83 3.46 -7.88
CA SER A 22 6.85 3.49 -6.43
C SER A 22 6.54 4.88 -5.88
N LEU A 23 7.13 5.94 -6.47
CA LEU A 23 6.86 7.32 -6.07
C LEU A 23 5.39 7.72 -6.32
N ALA A 24 4.82 7.32 -7.46
CA ALA A 24 3.41 7.58 -7.77
C ALA A 24 2.48 6.89 -6.76
N VAL A 25 2.74 5.61 -6.43
CA VAL A 25 1.94 4.87 -5.45
C VAL A 25 2.12 5.46 -4.04
N ILE A 26 3.33 5.83 -3.64
CA ILE A 26 3.59 6.47 -2.34
C ILE A 26 2.78 7.77 -2.21
N ALA A 27 2.84 8.64 -3.21
CA ALA A 27 2.10 9.90 -3.22
C ALA A 27 0.58 9.68 -3.13
N GLU A 28 0.05 8.72 -3.91
CA GLU A 28 -1.37 8.36 -3.89
C GLU A 28 -1.78 7.80 -2.53
N ARG A 29 -0.97 6.93 -1.91
CA ARG A 29 -1.26 6.35 -0.60
C ARG A 29 -1.27 7.39 0.52
N PHE A 30 -0.36 8.35 0.52
CA PHE A 30 -0.41 9.46 1.48
C PHE A 30 -1.72 10.24 1.41
N TRP A 31 -2.27 10.43 0.22
CA TRP A 31 -3.52 11.16 0.05
C TRP A 31 -4.77 10.30 0.34
N SER A 32 -4.74 9.03 -0.03
CA SER A 32 -5.84 8.08 0.13
C SER A 32 -6.00 7.61 1.58
N LEU A 33 -4.90 7.30 2.30
CA LEU A 33 -4.91 6.80 3.67
C LEU A 33 -5.04 7.93 4.71
N ASN A 34 -5.81 8.97 4.39
CA ASN A 34 -6.11 10.05 5.32
C ASN A 34 -7.19 9.60 6.32
N GLU A 35 -6.86 9.58 7.59
CA GLU A 35 -7.73 9.15 8.68
C GLU A 35 -9.09 9.85 8.69
N LYS A 36 -9.10 11.17 8.49
CA LYS A 36 -10.36 11.96 8.47
C LYS A 36 -11.31 11.54 7.35
N LYS A 37 -10.78 10.99 6.24
CA LYS A 37 -11.59 10.48 5.13
C LYS A 37 -12.06 9.05 5.37
N ILE A 38 -11.25 8.22 6.04
CA ILE A 38 -11.52 6.80 6.26
C ILE A 38 -12.41 6.59 7.48
N THR A 39 -12.08 7.25 8.60
CA THR A 39 -12.77 7.14 9.89
C THR A 39 -13.22 8.50 10.41
N PRO A 40 -14.24 9.14 9.82
CA PRO A 40 -14.77 10.41 10.33
C PRO A 40 -15.37 10.22 11.73
N GLU A 41 -14.94 11.01 12.71
CA GLU A 41 -15.33 10.88 14.12
C GLU A 41 -16.82 11.13 14.41
N GLN A 42 -17.50 11.85 13.51
CA GLN A 42 -18.91 12.24 13.69
C GLN A 42 -19.91 11.18 13.19
N LEU A 43 -19.45 10.07 12.58
CA LEU A 43 -20.33 9.09 11.95
C LEU A 43 -21.17 8.32 12.98
N VAL A 44 -20.55 7.72 13.98
CA VAL A 44 -21.26 6.92 15.01
C VAL A 44 -22.26 7.78 15.78
N PRO A 45 -21.91 8.99 16.29
CA PRO A 45 -22.88 9.88 16.93
C PRO A 45 -24.03 10.29 16.01
N SER A 46 -23.77 10.49 14.71
CA SER A 46 -24.80 10.86 13.74
C SER A 46 -25.79 9.72 13.49
N ILE A 47 -25.29 8.48 13.34
CA ILE A 47 -26.12 7.28 13.19
C ILE A 47 -27.00 7.09 14.43
N TRP A 48 -26.41 7.25 15.61
CA TRP A 48 -27.16 7.13 16.87
C TRP A 48 -28.30 8.14 16.99
N LYS A 49 -28.07 9.41 16.64
CA LYS A 49 -29.12 10.44 16.62
C LYS A 49 -30.24 10.08 15.65
N LEU A 50 -29.91 9.59 14.45
CA LEU A 50 -30.89 9.18 13.44
C LEU A 50 -31.68 7.94 13.89
N HIS A 51 -31.03 6.99 14.57
CA HIS A 51 -31.67 5.80 15.13
C HIS A 51 -32.70 6.19 16.22
N LYS A 52 -32.30 7.00 17.20
CA LYS A 52 -33.21 7.51 18.26
C LYS A 52 -34.41 8.30 17.69
N ALA A 53 -34.21 9.01 16.60
CA ALA A 53 -35.27 9.77 15.93
C ALA A 53 -36.18 8.90 15.03
N GLY A 54 -35.91 7.60 14.88
CA GLY A 54 -36.66 6.72 13.97
C GLY A 54 -36.52 7.09 12.49
N GLN A 55 -35.43 7.82 12.15
CA GLN A 55 -35.26 8.41 10.82
C GLN A 55 -34.19 7.65 9.98
N LEU A 56 -33.82 6.43 10.36
CA LEU A 56 -32.91 5.55 9.62
C LEU A 56 -33.67 4.87 8.45
N ASP A 57 -33.83 5.60 7.35
CA ASP A 57 -34.41 5.06 6.13
C ASP A 57 -33.35 4.52 5.17
N LYS A 58 -33.79 3.76 4.14
CA LYS A 58 -32.89 3.17 3.14
C LYS A 58 -32.03 4.21 2.40
N ALA A 59 -32.57 5.41 2.17
CA ALA A 59 -31.84 6.48 1.48
C ALA A 59 -30.66 6.99 2.32
N LYS A 60 -30.86 7.17 3.64
CA LYS A 60 -29.81 7.59 4.56
C LYS A 60 -28.73 6.51 4.75
N ILE A 61 -29.15 5.23 4.80
CA ILE A 61 -28.18 4.11 4.88
C ILE A 61 -27.33 4.04 3.61
N ASN A 62 -27.91 4.22 2.43
CA ASN A 62 -27.16 4.27 1.17
C ASN A 62 -26.20 5.47 1.12
N SER A 63 -26.63 6.63 1.58
CA SER A 63 -25.76 7.82 1.69
C SER A 63 -24.59 7.57 2.66
N LEU A 64 -24.85 6.91 3.78
CA LEU A 64 -23.82 6.51 4.75
C LEU A 64 -22.80 5.57 4.12
N SER A 65 -23.24 4.54 3.43
CA SER A 65 -22.38 3.57 2.73
C SER A 65 -21.46 4.24 1.70
N GLY A 66 -21.94 5.28 1.02
CA GLY A 66 -21.12 6.03 0.05
C GLY A 66 -20.21 7.11 0.65
N SER A 67 -20.33 7.43 1.94
CA SER A 67 -19.65 8.57 2.55
C SER A 67 -18.16 8.32 2.87
N SER A 68 -17.83 7.12 3.33
CA SER A 68 -16.47 6.74 3.75
C SER A 68 -16.34 5.22 3.92
N PRO A 69 -15.10 4.69 4.00
CA PRO A 69 -14.84 3.29 4.34
C PRO A 69 -15.53 2.85 5.65
N LEU A 70 -15.39 3.62 6.74
CA LEU A 70 -16.12 3.38 7.98
C LEU A 70 -17.64 3.43 7.77
N GLY A 71 -18.13 4.38 6.99
CA GLY A 71 -19.56 4.51 6.70
C GLY A 71 -20.13 3.25 6.03
N ARG A 72 -19.37 2.59 5.16
CA ARG A 72 -19.74 1.32 4.53
C ARG A 72 -19.87 0.19 5.55
N VAL A 73 -18.89 0.08 6.45
CA VAL A 73 -18.89 -0.93 7.52
C VAL A 73 -20.09 -0.74 8.46
N LEU A 74 -20.34 0.51 8.89
CA LEU A 74 -21.45 0.83 9.77
C LEU A 74 -22.82 0.61 9.08
N ALA A 75 -22.93 0.98 7.80
CA ALA A 75 -24.16 0.76 7.02
C ALA A 75 -24.53 -0.73 6.92
N ALA A 76 -23.55 -1.61 6.71
CA ALA A 76 -23.76 -3.06 6.68
C ALA A 76 -24.36 -3.59 8.00
N GLY A 77 -23.88 -3.09 9.13
CA GLY A 77 -24.46 -3.40 10.44
C GLY A 77 -25.89 -2.87 10.61
N VAL A 78 -26.11 -1.60 10.27
CA VAL A 78 -27.42 -0.95 10.41
C VAL A 78 -28.51 -1.65 9.58
N VAL A 79 -28.20 -2.08 8.36
CA VAL A 79 -29.16 -2.84 7.51
C VAL A 79 -29.62 -4.12 8.21
N ASN A 80 -28.75 -4.75 8.96
CA ASN A 80 -29.03 -6.05 9.63
C ASN A 80 -29.43 -5.89 11.11
N TYR A 81 -29.64 -4.69 11.59
CA TYR A 81 -30.04 -4.45 13.00
C TYR A 81 -31.27 -5.25 13.45
N SER A 82 -32.30 -5.36 12.60
CA SER A 82 -33.54 -6.11 12.90
C SER A 82 -33.35 -7.63 13.01
N HIS A 83 -32.24 -8.16 12.51
CA HIS A 83 -31.94 -9.61 12.52
C HIS A 83 -31.17 -10.05 13.78
N GLY A 84 -30.89 -9.14 14.69
CA GLY A 84 -30.22 -9.40 15.94
C GLY A 84 -28.72 -9.11 15.92
N ARG A 85 -28.15 -9.10 17.16
CA ARG A 85 -26.78 -8.64 17.40
C ARG A 85 -25.70 -9.44 16.66
N GLU A 86 -25.85 -10.77 16.60
CA GLU A 86 -24.83 -11.63 15.99
C GLU A 86 -24.79 -11.45 14.46
N ILE A 87 -25.94 -11.38 13.80
CA ILE A 87 -26.02 -11.14 12.35
C ILE A 87 -25.50 -9.73 12.01
N MET A 88 -25.79 -8.75 12.86
CA MET A 88 -25.25 -7.38 12.71
C MET A 88 -23.71 -7.39 12.79
N LYS A 89 -23.11 -8.09 13.75
CA LYS A 89 -21.66 -8.22 13.88
C LYS A 89 -21.04 -8.93 12.68
N GLU A 90 -21.61 -10.05 12.26
CA GLU A 90 -21.12 -10.79 11.11
C GLU A 90 -21.11 -9.93 9.84
N SER A 91 -22.15 -9.15 9.61
CA SER A 91 -22.24 -8.22 8.48
C SER A 91 -21.20 -7.10 8.56
N ILE A 92 -20.91 -6.59 9.76
CA ILE A 92 -19.85 -5.62 10.02
C ILE A 92 -18.47 -6.20 9.72
N GLU A 93 -18.20 -7.41 10.19
CA GLU A 93 -16.92 -8.09 9.96
C GLU A 93 -16.70 -8.36 8.46
N GLU A 94 -17.72 -8.84 7.75
CA GLU A 94 -17.63 -9.07 6.31
C GLU A 94 -17.34 -7.78 5.54
N ALA A 95 -18.09 -6.71 5.82
CA ALA A 95 -17.84 -5.39 5.23
C ALA A 95 -16.46 -4.84 5.64
N GLY A 96 -16.04 -5.07 6.87
CA GLY A 96 -14.72 -4.69 7.38
C GLY A 96 -13.58 -5.37 6.61
N ARG A 97 -13.68 -6.68 6.36
CA ARG A 97 -12.70 -7.42 5.54
C ARG A 97 -12.60 -6.88 4.12
N GLN A 98 -13.74 -6.57 3.49
CA GLN A 98 -13.76 -5.98 2.13
C GLN A 98 -13.09 -4.62 2.10
N VAL A 99 -13.41 -3.75 3.07
CA VAL A 99 -12.80 -2.42 3.20
C VAL A 99 -11.30 -2.52 3.48
N ALA A 100 -10.87 -3.41 4.38
CA ALA A 100 -9.45 -3.62 4.65
C ALA A 100 -8.70 -4.03 3.38
N HIS A 101 -9.24 -4.96 2.60
CA HIS A 101 -8.67 -5.36 1.32
C HIS A 101 -8.56 -4.20 0.30
N GLU A 102 -9.57 -3.33 0.25
CA GLU A 102 -9.53 -2.13 -0.60
C GLU A 102 -8.46 -1.12 -0.14
N LEU A 103 -8.28 -0.95 1.17
CA LEU A 103 -7.24 -0.07 1.73
C LEU A 103 -5.83 -0.60 1.44
N GLU A 104 -5.64 -1.92 1.37
CA GLU A 104 -4.37 -2.56 1.00
C GLU A 104 -4.06 -2.48 -0.50
N LYS A 105 -4.99 -2.00 -1.31
CA LYS A 105 -4.79 -1.84 -2.76
C LYS A 105 -3.48 -1.08 -3.03
N PHE A 106 -2.71 -1.54 -4.02
CA PHE A 106 -1.39 -1.04 -4.39
C PHE A 106 -0.24 -1.29 -3.39
N LEU A 107 -0.49 -1.72 -2.15
CA LEU A 107 0.60 -2.12 -1.25
C LEU A 107 1.42 -3.28 -1.81
N ASN A 108 0.75 -4.25 -2.44
CA ASN A 108 1.43 -5.36 -3.11
C ASN A 108 2.39 -4.89 -4.19
N VAL A 109 2.07 -3.81 -4.91
CA VAL A 109 2.98 -3.21 -5.91
C VAL A 109 4.23 -2.67 -5.23
N LEU A 110 4.09 -1.93 -4.13
CA LEU A 110 5.25 -1.43 -3.38
C LEU A 110 6.10 -2.58 -2.82
N GLY A 111 5.47 -3.60 -2.25
CA GLY A 111 6.17 -4.79 -1.74
C GLY A 111 6.93 -5.53 -2.84
N THR A 112 6.32 -5.67 -4.01
CA THR A 112 6.94 -6.29 -5.19
C THR A 112 8.13 -5.46 -5.69
N ILE A 113 7.97 -4.15 -5.86
CA ILE A 113 9.08 -3.26 -6.29
C ILE A 113 10.22 -3.31 -5.29
N ALA A 114 9.95 -3.22 -3.99
CA ALA A 114 10.95 -3.29 -2.94
C ALA A 114 11.75 -4.60 -2.96
N SER A 115 11.12 -5.70 -3.34
CA SER A 115 11.76 -7.02 -3.42
C SER A 115 12.50 -7.26 -4.73
N ILE A 116 11.94 -6.83 -5.87
CA ILE A 116 12.50 -7.11 -7.20
C ILE A 116 13.65 -6.14 -7.53
N THR A 117 13.60 -4.88 -7.11
CA THR A 117 14.57 -3.88 -7.52
C THR A 117 15.99 -4.19 -7.07
N PRO A 118 16.27 -4.73 -5.86
CA PRO A 118 17.61 -5.21 -5.48
C PRO A 118 18.08 -6.39 -6.34
N LEU A 119 17.14 -7.28 -6.73
CA LEU A 119 17.46 -8.42 -7.59
C LEU A 119 17.82 -7.97 -9.01
N LEU A 120 17.16 -6.93 -9.52
CA LEU A 120 17.55 -6.29 -10.80
C LEU A 120 18.95 -5.67 -10.69
N GLY A 121 19.28 -5.05 -9.56
CA GLY A 121 20.62 -4.55 -9.28
C GLY A 121 21.65 -5.68 -9.25
N LEU A 122 21.37 -6.77 -8.56
CA LEU A 122 22.23 -7.96 -8.51
C LEU A 122 22.41 -8.59 -9.90
N LEU A 123 21.33 -8.68 -10.68
CA LEU A 123 21.41 -9.14 -12.06
C LEU A 123 22.36 -8.28 -12.90
N GLY A 124 22.39 -6.97 -12.62
CA GLY A 124 23.34 -6.03 -13.23
C GLY A 124 24.78 -6.39 -12.97
N THR A 125 25.12 -6.81 -11.72
CA THR A 125 26.48 -7.27 -11.41
C THR A 125 26.83 -8.56 -12.15
N VAL A 126 25.91 -9.51 -12.22
CA VAL A 126 26.14 -10.77 -12.94
C VAL A 126 26.42 -10.51 -14.42
N ILE A 127 25.58 -9.71 -15.09
CA ILE A 127 25.76 -9.37 -16.51
C ILE A 127 27.04 -8.56 -16.74
N GLY A 128 27.34 -7.61 -15.84
CA GLY A 128 28.56 -6.82 -15.91
C GLY A 128 29.80 -7.68 -15.82
N MET A 129 29.86 -8.63 -14.87
CA MET A 129 30.99 -9.56 -14.71
C MET A 129 31.11 -10.52 -15.87
N ILE A 130 30.00 -11.02 -16.45
CA ILE A 130 30.05 -11.86 -17.66
C ILE A 130 30.71 -11.08 -18.81
N LYS A 131 30.42 -9.81 -19.00
CA LYS A 131 31.03 -8.97 -20.03
C LYS A 131 32.56 -8.81 -19.76
N VAL A 132 32.93 -8.58 -18.50
CA VAL A 132 34.35 -8.46 -18.10
C VAL A 132 35.12 -9.74 -18.44
N PHE A 133 34.63 -10.90 -18.04
CA PHE A 133 35.26 -12.16 -18.33
C PHE A 133 35.30 -12.49 -19.84
N ALA A 134 34.24 -12.19 -20.59
CA ALA A 134 34.22 -12.33 -22.02
C ALA A 134 35.30 -11.46 -22.72
N ALA A 135 35.50 -10.24 -22.25
CA ALA A 135 36.52 -9.34 -22.75
C ALA A 135 37.96 -9.87 -22.44
N ILE A 136 38.16 -10.42 -21.25
CA ILE A 136 39.44 -11.06 -20.86
C ILE A 136 39.74 -12.27 -21.76
N MET A 137 38.73 -13.09 -22.02
CA MET A 137 38.94 -14.28 -22.88
C MET A 137 39.24 -13.92 -24.34
N ALA A 138 38.64 -12.83 -24.84
CA ALA A 138 38.82 -12.42 -26.24
C ALA A 138 40.15 -11.66 -26.49
N ASN A 139 40.54 -10.79 -25.54
CA ASN A 139 41.61 -9.82 -25.75
C ASN A 139 42.79 -9.97 -24.73
N GLY A 140 42.70 -10.96 -23.83
CA GLY A 140 43.61 -11.06 -22.68
C GLY A 140 43.39 -9.96 -21.64
N VAL A 141 44.27 -9.85 -20.66
CA VAL A 141 44.18 -8.87 -19.52
C VAL A 141 44.68 -7.47 -19.94
N GLY A 142 44.82 -7.22 -21.25
CA GLY A 142 45.60 -6.10 -21.79
C GLY A 142 44.97 -4.69 -21.69
N ASP A 143 43.67 -4.52 -21.44
CA ASP A 143 43.04 -3.20 -21.33
C ASP A 143 42.29 -3.03 -19.99
N PRO A 144 42.95 -2.41 -18.97
CA PRO A 144 42.32 -2.14 -17.68
C PRO A 144 41.06 -1.27 -17.77
N THR A 145 40.89 -0.45 -18.81
CA THR A 145 39.77 0.47 -18.94
C THR A 145 38.47 -0.28 -19.26
N VAL A 146 38.54 -1.33 -20.09
CA VAL A 146 37.37 -2.18 -20.41
C VAL A 146 36.94 -2.96 -19.18
N LEU A 147 37.87 -3.46 -18.38
CA LEU A 147 37.58 -4.16 -17.14
C LEU A 147 36.95 -3.22 -16.10
N ALA A 148 37.54 -2.04 -15.89
CA ALA A 148 37.01 -1.03 -14.99
C ALA A 148 35.60 -0.56 -15.39
N GLY A 149 35.35 -0.42 -16.71
CA GLY A 149 34.04 -0.05 -17.24
C GLY A 149 32.97 -1.08 -16.91
N GLY A 150 33.21 -2.35 -17.11
CA GLY A 150 32.26 -3.43 -16.82
C GLY A 150 31.96 -3.56 -15.32
N ILE A 151 32.99 -3.45 -14.46
CA ILE A 151 32.84 -3.47 -13.01
C ILE A 151 32.05 -2.23 -12.53
N SER A 152 32.38 -1.04 -13.04
CA SER A 152 31.70 0.19 -12.70
C SER A 152 30.21 0.12 -13.07
N GLN A 153 29.89 -0.37 -14.27
CA GLN A 153 28.51 -0.58 -14.72
C GLN A 153 27.75 -1.48 -13.75
N ALA A 154 28.34 -2.58 -13.33
CA ALA A 154 27.77 -3.54 -12.40
C ALA A 154 27.45 -2.90 -11.04
N LEU A 155 28.40 -2.16 -10.47
CA LEU A 155 28.24 -1.50 -9.16
C LEU A 155 27.20 -0.39 -9.20
N ILE A 156 27.16 0.41 -10.27
CA ILE A 156 26.16 1.49 -10.45
C ILE A 156 24.74 0.92 -10.49
N THR A 157 24.54 -0.18 -11.22
CA THR A 157 23.22 -0.81 -11.33
C THR A 157 22.74 -1.34 -9.97
N THR A 158 23.64 -1.95 -9.20
CA THR A 158 23.29 -2.42 -7.84
C THR A 158 23.00 -1.27 -6.90
N ALA A 159 23.83 -0.22 -6.91
CA ALA A 159 23.59 0.96 -6.10
C ALA A 159 22.23 1.61 -6.44
N ALA A 160 21.89 1.73 -7.73
CA ALA A 160 20.60 2.24 -8.18
C ALA A 160 19.44 1.37 -7.68
N GLY A 161 19.56 0.04 -7.80
CA GLY A 161 18.55 -0.91 -7.32
C GLY A 161 18.27 -0.76 -5.83
N LEU A 162 19.30 -0.67 -5.00
CA LEU A 162 19.18 -0.47 -3.56
C LEU A 162 18.63 0.90 -3.19
N THR A 163 19.03 1.94 -3.92
CA THR A 163 18.52 3.32 -3.71
C THR A 163 17.03 3.42 -3.92
N VAL A 164 16.45 2.64 -4.83
CA VAL A 164 15.00 2.59 -5.05
C VAL A 164 14.34 1.66 -4.03
N ALA A 165 14.92 0.51 -3.75
CA ALA A 165 14.32 -0.53 -2.90
C ALA A 165 14.17 -0.09 -1.44
N ILE A 166 15.19 0.54 -0.86
CA ILE A 166 15.20 0.89 0.57
C ILE A 166 14.07 1.84 0.93
N PRO A 167 13.89 3.01 0.27
CA PRO A 167 12.77 3.88 0.56
C PRO A 167 11.41 3.22 0.29
N THR A 168 11.30 2.47 -0.82
CA THR A 168 10.06 1.77 -1.17
C THR A 168 9.64 0.78 -0.08
N MET A 169 10.59 0.01 0.48
CA MET A 169 10.33 -0.91 1.59
C MET A 169 9.93 -0.18 2.87
N MET A 170 10.56 0.96 3.16
CA MET A 170 10.20 1.78 4.32
C MET A 170 8.75 2.28 4.22
N PHE A 171 8.36 2.83 3.07
CA PHE A 171 6.99 3.30 2.85
C PHE A 171 5.97 2.16 2.80
N TYR A 172 6.31 1.01 2.21
CA TYR A 172 5.47 -0.19 2.26
C TYR A 172 5.13 -0.59 3.70
N ARG A 173 6.13 -0.68 4.59
CA ARG A 173 5.93 -1.00 6.00
C ARG A 173 5.13 0.07 6.74
N TYR A 174 5.42 1.33 6.47
CA TYR A 174 4.69 2.45 7.05
C TYR A 174 3.20 2.41 6.70
N PHE A 175 2.86 2.25 5.42
CA PHE A 175 1.45 2.20 5.00
C PHE A 175 0.74 0.96 5.52
N ARG A 176 1.42 -0.17 5.59
CA ARG A 176 0.84 -1.38 6.17
C ARG A 176 0.44 -1.15 7.64
N GLY A 177 1.34 -0.66 8.46
CA GLY A 177 1.03 -0.32 9.85
C GLY A 177 -0.05 0.77 9.98
N ARG A 178 -0.09 1.72 9.03
CA ARG A 178 -1.16 2.73 8.98
C ARG A 178 -2.53 2.12 8.69
N ILE A 179 -2.62 1.17 7.76
CA ILE A 179 -3.85 0.46 7.43
C ILE A 179 -4.31 -0.39 8.62
N ASP A 180 -3.40 -1.15 9.23
CA ASP A 180 -3.72 -1.95 10.42
C ASP A 180 -4.32 -1.08 11.53
N GLY A 181 -3.75 0.09 11.80
CA GLY A 181 -4.27 1.06 12.76
C GLY A 181 -5.66 1.60 12.39
N LEU A 182 -5.91 1.86 11.10
CA LEU A 182 -7.21 2.32 10.61
C LEU A 182 -8.28 1.23 10.72
N VAL A 183 -7.93 -0.03 10.44
CA VAL A 183 -8.83 -1.20 10.60
C VAL A 183 -9.24 -1.35 12.06
N ILE A 184 -8.28 -1.35 12.99
CA ILE A 184 -8.56 -1.43 14.44
C ILE A 184 -9.47 -0.28 14.88
N LYS A 185 -9.25 0.93 14.38
CA LYS A 185 -10.12 2.09 14.68
C LYS A 185 -11.53 1.87 14.14
N MET A 186 -11.68 1.36 12.92
CA MET A 186 -12.99 1.05 12.34
C MET A 186 -13.73 -0.02 13.13
N GLU A 187 -13.05 -1.08 13.55
CA GLU A 187 -13.61 -2.14 14.40
C GLU A 187 -14.10 -1.58 15.74
N SER A 188 -13.28 -0.73 16.39
CA SER A 188 -13.66 -0.07 17.65
C SER A 188 -14.90 0.81 17.49
N GLU A 189 -14.99 1.60 16.43
CA GLU A 189 -16.17 2.46 16.16
C GLU A 189 -17.41 1.62 15.81
N ALA A 190 -17.24 0.53 15.07
CA ALA A 190 -18.34 -0.38 14.75
C ALA A 190 -18.86 -1.10 16.00
N LEU A 191 -17.98 -1.55 16.89
CA LEU A 191 -18.37 -2.16 18.16
C LEU A 191 -19.15 -1.18 19.04
N LYS A 192 -18.69 0.08 19.16
CA LYS A 192 -19.42 1.14 19.87
C LYS A 192 -20.85 1.32 19.31
N MET A 193 -21.00 1.32 17.97
CA MET A 193 -22.30 1.41 17.35
C MET A 193 -23.20 0.23 17.72
N VAL A 194 -22.68 -1.00 17.71
CA VAL A 194 -23.43 -2.22 18.11
C VAL A 194 -23.91 -2.11 19.55
N GLU A 195 -23.03 -1.74 20.48
CA GLU A 195 -23.35 -1.58 21.91
C GLU A 195 -24.44 -0.50 22.12
N MET A 196 -24.30 0.66 21.46
CA MET A 196 -25.26 1.76 21.56
C MET A 196 -26.63 1.36 21.00
N MET A 197 -26.70 0.67 19.85
CA MET A 197 -27.95 0.26 19.23
C MET A 197 -28.69 -0.83 20.01
N HIS A 198 -27.99 -1.64 20.82
CA HIS A 198 -28.59 -2.68 21.68
C HIS A 198 -28.78 -2.23 23.13
N GLY A 199 -28.54 -0.94 23.45
CA GLY A 199 -28.77 -0.38 24.79
C GLY A 199 -27.76 -0.79 25.84
N GLU A 200 -26.59 -1.29 25.46
CA GLU A 200 -25.52 -1.68 26.37
C GLU A 200 -24.57 -0.51 26.72
N ARG A 201 -24.72 0.61 26.02
CA ARG A 201 -23.93 1.83 26.19
C ARG A 201 -24.80 3.06 25.96
N GLU A 202 -24.72 4.06 26.86
CA GLU A 202 -25.37 5.37 26.72
C GLU A 202 -24.51 6.36 25.91
#